data_b5705e5d295e0c1dded24f6581bd347b
#
_entry.id   b5705e5d295e0c1dded24f6581bd347b
#
_cell.length_a   1.000
_cell.length_b   1.000
_cell.length_c   1.000
_cell.angle_alpha   90.00
_cell.angle_beta   90.00
_cell.angle_gamma   90.00
#
_symmetry.space_group_name_H-M   'P 1'
#
loop_
_entity.id
_entity.type
_entity.pdbx_description
1 polymer ?
#
loop_
_entity_poly.entity_id
_entity_poly.type
_entity_poly.pdbx_seq_one_letter_code
_entity_poly.pdbx_strand_id
1 'polypeptide(L)'
;ENVSLFRSTDSSSYRPEFTPWWSEPMKEIRDNSNRVICITTPVGSGKSTMIEAVTCNIMDGDPGPMLITGQTNEDIRDWAETGLWPTLAACKPLKAKLPKQRGKWRKMELIIPRSPIHLTGANVSGLQSKSIRWAIADEAWMFKKGSLGHLLKRLHRRWNGRAVALGQAGFIEHAENDEVVGDDFTLLHHQGEQRVWCFECPS
;
A
#
# COMPACT_ATOMS: atom_id res chain seq x y z
N GLU A 1 3.02 -15.09 9.81
CA GLU A 1 2.37 -15.85 10.93
C GLU A 1 2.12 -15.00 12.20
N ASN A 2 2.61 -13.77 12.29
CA ASN A 2 2.53 -12.94 13.51
C ASN A 2 1.67 -11.67 13.38
N VAL A 3 0.95 -11.51 12.27
CA VAL A 3 0.07 -10.36 12.05
C VAL A 3 -1.34 -10.74 12.47
N SER A 4 -1.83 -10.11 13.54
CA SER A 4 -3.23 -10.24 13.98
C SER A 4 -4.10 -9.31 13.14
N LEU A 5 -5.11 -9.86 12.49
CA LEU A 5 -6.07 -9.12 11.68
C LEU A 5 -7.26 -8.72 12.53
N PHE A 6 -7.47 -7.43 12.68
CA PHE A 6 -8.53 -6.93 13.56
C PHE A 6 -9.91 -6.93 12.89
N ARG A 7 -9.96 -6.90 11.56
CA ARG A 7 -11.20 -6.86 10.78
C ARG A 7 -11.62 -8.19 10.18
N SER A 8 -10.73 -9.21 10.18
CA SER A 8 -11.07 -10.47 9.55
C SER A 8 -12.11 -11.22 10.38
N THR A 9 -13.23 -11.54 9.78
CA THR A 9 -14.25 -12.43 10.33
C THR A 9 -13.84 -13.90 10.31
N ASP A 10 -12.90 -14.24 9.42
CA ASP A 10 -12.53 -15.64 9.14
C ASP A 10 -11.28 -16.10 9.90
N SER A 11 -10.45 -15.17 10.33
CA SER A 11 -9.24 -15.50 11.06
C SER A 11 -8.72 -14.31 11.89
N SER A 12 -8.30 -14.57 13.12
CA SER A 12 -7.64 -13.59 13.99
C SER A 12 -6.19 -13.32 13.60
N SER A 13 -5.62 -14.07 12.65
CA SER A 13 -4.26 -13.89 12.14
C SER A 13 -4.23 -13.99 10.62
N TYR A 14 -3.26 -13.29 10.01
CA TYR A 14 -3.04 -13.40 8.57
C TYR A 14 -2.62 -14.83 8.20
N ARG A 15 -3.35 -15.42 7.27
CA ARG A 15 -3.10 -16.77 6.74
C ARG A 15 -2.92 -16.69 5.23
N PRO A 16 -1.71 -16.90 4.71
CA PRO A 16 -1.44 -16.86 3.27
C PRO A 16 -2.28 -17.85 2.47
N GLU A 17 -2.72 -18.94 3.09
CA GLU A 17 -3.51 -19.99 2.45
C GLU A 17 -4.88 -19.50 1.99
N PHE A 18 -5.43 -18.49 2.66
CA PHE A 18 -6.73 -17.90 2.30
C PHE A 18 -6.63 -16.88 1.17
N THR A 19 -5.43 -16.36 0.94
CA THR A 19 -5.18 -15.35 -0.09
C THR A 19 -3.86 -15.65 -0.82
N PRO A 20 -3.75 -16.81 -1.47
CA PRO A 20 -2.48 -17.28 -2.05
C PRO A 20 -1.94 -16.35 -3.14
N TRP A 21 -2.81 -15.60 -3.83
CA TRP A 21 -2.45 -14.59 -4.83
C TRP A 21 -1.62 -13.42 -4.26
N TRP A 22 -1.63 -13.20 -2.93
CA TRP A 22 -0.79 -12.19 -2.29
C TRP A 22 0.63 -12.66 -1.98
N SER A 23 0.91 -13.96 -2.08
CA SER A 23 2.21 -14.54 -1.69
C SER A 23 3.37 -14.00 -2.53
N GLU A 24 3.21 -13.94 -3.85
CA GLU A 24 4.24 -13.40 -4.74
C GLU A 24 4.37 -11.88 -4.59
N PRO A 25 3.31 -11.06 -4.67
CA PRO A 25 3.39 -9.62 -4.41
C PRO A 25 4.08 -9.27 -3.09
N MET A 26 3.81 -9.99 -2.02
CA MET A 26 4.46 -9.75 -0.72
C MET A 26 5.95 -10.08 -0.74
N LYS A 27 6.38 -11.11 -1.48
CA LYS A 27 7.79 -11.42 -1.69
C LYS A 27 8.48 -10.32 -2.47
N GLU A 28 7.87 -9.85 -3.56
CA GLU A 28 8.39 -8.76 -4.38
C GLU A 28 8.50 -7.44 -3.60
N ILE A 29 7.53 -7.13 -2.74
CA ILE A 29 7.61 -5.96 -1.85
C ILE A 29 8.79 -6.07 -0.89
N ARG A 30 9.16 -7.27 -0.47
CA ARG A 30 10.31 -7.53 0.40
C ARG A 30 11.64 -7.55 -0.34
N ASP A 31 11.63 -7.94 -1.62
CA ASP A 31 12.81 -7.92 -2.48
C ASP A 31 13.23 -6.48 -2.79
N ASN A 32 14.53 -6.20 -2.73
CA ASN A 32 15.06 -4.88 -2.97
C ASN A 32 15.28 -4.55 -4.46
N SER A 33 14.99 -5.46 -5.38
CA SER A 33 15.17 -5.27 -6.82
C SER A 33 14.14 -4.30 -7.42
N ASN A 34 12.89 -4.37 -6.96
CA ASN A 34 11.78 -3.60 -7.52
C ASN A 34 11.51 -2.30 -6.74
N ARG A 35 11.55 -1.16 -7.42
CA ARG A 35 11.27 0.16 -6.82
C ARG A 35 9.79 0.51 -6.81
N VAL A 36 9.06 0.08 -7.83
CA VAL A 36 7.62 0.33 -7.97
C VAL A 36 6.95 -0.99 -8.30
N ILE A 37 5.93 -1.32 -7.53
CA ILE A 37 5.11 -2.51 -7.71
C ILE A 37 3.67 -2.05 -7.87
N CYS A 38 3.08 -2.34 -9.03
CA CYS A 38 1.68 -2.09 -9.32
C CYS A 38 0.91 -3.40 -9.25
N ILE A 39 -0.18 -3.42 -8.50
CA ILE A 39 -0.98 -4.61 -8.29
C ILE A 39 -2.43 -4.32 -8.64
N THR A 40 -2.91 -4.94 -9.70
CA THR A 40 -4.32 -4.88 -10.11
C THR A 40 -5.05 -6.09 -9.58
N THR A 41 -6.12 -5.87 -8.82
CA THR A 41 -6.93 -6.93 -8.23
C THR A 41 -8.41 -6.56 -8.18
N PRO A 42 -9.33 -7.55 -8.20
CA PRO A 42 -10.75 -7.28 -8.06
C PRO A 42 -11.12 -6.78 -6.65
N VAL A 43 -12.33 -6.30 -6.54
CA VAL A 43 -12.98 -6.01 -5.23
C VAL A 43 -13.06 -7.29 -4.40
N GLY A 44 -12.88 -7.16 -3.08
CA GLY A 44 -12.98 -8.31 -2.17
C GLY A 44 -11.74 -9.21 -2.13
N SER A 45 -10.68 -8.91 -2.89
CA SER A 45 -9.43 -9.70 -2.91
C SER A 45 -8.58 -9.59 -1.64
N GLY A 46 -8.98 -8.79 -0.65
CA GLY A 46 -8.23 -8.59 0.59
C GLY A 46 -7.14 -7.51 0.51
N LYS A 47 -7.26 -6.53 -0.40
CA LYS A 47 -6.30 -5.41 -0.55
C LYS A 47 -5.97 -4.73 0.77
N SER A 48 -6.97 -4.28 1.52
CA SER A 48 -6.77 -3.55 2.79
C SER A 48 -6.04 -4.41 3.81
N THR A 49 -6.40 -5.68 3.93
CA THR A 49 -5.71 -6.65 4.80
C THR A 49 -4.25 -6.85 4.39
N MET A 50 -4.00 -6.90 3.08
CA MET A 50 -2.64 -7.01 2.55
C MET A 50 -1.81 -5.76 2.89
N ILE A 51 -2.38 -4.55 2.75
CA ILE A 51 -1.70 -3.30 3.11
C ILE A 51 -1.35 -3.28 4.61
N GLU A 52 -2.25 -3.72 5.47
CA GLU A 52 -2.01 -3.84 6.92
C GLU A 52 -0.87 -4.81 7.21
N ALA A 53 -0.88 -6.00 6.61
CA ALA A 53 0.16 -7.01 6.76
C ALA A 53 1.53 -6.55 6.22
N VAL A 54 1.54 -5.92 5.05
CA VAL A 54 2.76 -5.34 4.45
C VAL A 54 3.30 -4.22 5.32
N THR A 55 2.45 -3.36 5.86
CA THR A 55 2.88 -2.29 6.78
C THR A 55 3.55 -2.87 8.03
N CYS A 56 2.97 -3.90 8.63
CA CYS A 56 3.59 -4.61 9.76
C CYS A 56 4.97 -5.18 9.39
N ASN A 57 5.07 -5.81 8.22
CA ASN A 57 6.32 -6.42 7.75
C ASN A 57 7.42 -5.37 7.49
N ILE A 58 7.08 -4.27 6.82
CA ILE A 58 7.99 -3.15 6.59
C ILE A 58 8.47 -2.55 7.91
N MET A 59 7.55 -2.29 8.84
CA MET A 59 7.89 -1.71 10.14
C MET A 59 8.79 -2.62 10.98
N ASP A 60 8.69 -3.94 10.80
CA ASP A 60 9.54 -4.90 11.49
C ASP A 60 10.90 -5.08 10.83
N GLY A 61 10.92 -5.33 9.52
CA GLY A 61 12.12 -5.79 8.81
C GLY A 61 12.93 -4.69 8.11
N ASP A 62 12.24 -3.68 7.55
CA ASP A 62 12.87 -2.62 6.75
C ASP A 62 12.24 -1.24 7.00
N PRO A 63 12.31 -0.74 8.26
CA PRO A 63 11.62 0.46 8.67
C PRO A 63 12.14 1.72 7.98
N GLY A 64 11.22 2.66 7.74
CA GLY A 64 11.52 3.98 7.18
C GLY A 64 10.28 4.86 7.13
N PRO A 65 10.42 6.17 6.91
CA PRO A 65 9.26 7.06 6.78
C PRO A 65 8.33 6.58 5.68
N MET A 66 7.07 6.38 6.04
CA MET A 66 6.03 5.81 5.17
C MET A 66 4.92 6.82 4.93
N LEU A 67 4.41 6.84 3.70
CA LEU A 67 3.20 7.55 3.33
C LEU A 67 2.22 6.56 2.72
N ILE A 68 1.05 6.44 3.33
CA ILE A 68 -0.06 5.65 2.79
C ILE A 68 -1.12 6.62 2.29
N THR A 69 -1.54 6.46 1.06
CA THR A 69 -2.51 7.32 0.41
C THR A 69 -3.75 6.52 0.01
N GLY A 70 -4.92 7.09 0.29
CA GLY A 70 -6.20 6.60 -0.21
C GLY A 70 -6.87 7.65 -1.08
N GLN A 71 -8.09 7.40 -1.52
CA GLN A 71 -8.84 8.32 -2.38
C GLN A 71 -9.08 9.67 -1.69
N THR A 72 -9.62 9.65 -0.48
CA THR A 72 -9.91 10.85 0.32
C THR A 72 -9.24 10.79 1.70
N ASN A 73 -9.13 11.95 2.36
CA ASN A 73 -8.63 12.00 3.75
C ASN A 73 -9.59 11.30 4.72
N GLU A 74 -10.87 11.28 4.44
CA GLU A 74 -11.88 10.65 5.28
C GLU A 74 -11.77 9.14 5.20
N ASP A 75 -11.77 8.58 4.00
CA ASP A 75 -11.67 7.14 3.78
C ASP A 75 -10.41 6.55 4.41
N ILE A 76 -9.24 7.18 4.15
CA ILE A 76 -7.97 6.67 4.67
C ILE A 76 -7.88 6.78 6.20
N ARG A 77 -8.48 7.82 6.79
CA ARG A 77 -8.56 7.97 8.25
C ARG A 77 -9.42 6.87 8.86
N ASP A 78 -10.63 6.66 8.33
CA ASP A 78 -11.59 5.70 8.87
C ASP A 78 -11.06 4.26 8.74
N TRP A 79 -10.41 3.94 7.62
CA TRP A 79 -9.69 2.69 7.47
C TRP A 79 -8.56 2.53 8.47
N ALA A 80 -7.78 3.58 8.71
CA ALA A 80 -6.68 3.49 9.66
C ALA A 80 -7.15 3.32 11.10
N GLU A 81 -8.17 4.07 11.53
CA GLU A 81 -8.72 3.99 12.89
C GLU A 81 -9.35 2.62 13.17
N THR A 82 -9.98 2.00 12.17
CA THR A 82 -10.70 0.74 12.35
C THR A 82 -9.90 -0.51 11.97
N GLY A 83 -8.82 -0.38 11.20
CA GLY A 83 -8.00 -1.50 10.69
C GLY A 83 -6.53 -1.36 11.00
N LEU A 84 -5.85 -0.39 10.39
CA LEU A 84 -4.39 -0.30 10.43
C LEU A 84 -3.83 -0.12 11.85
N TRP A 85 -4.33 0.86 12.61
CA TRP A 85 -3.82 1.12 13.95
C TRP A 85 -4.04 -0.06 14.91
N PRO A 86 -5.24 -0.68 14.96
CA PRO A 86 -5.46 -1.89 15.74
C PRO A 86 -4.57 -3.05 15.32
N THR A 87 -4.37 -3.27 14.01
CA THR A 87 -3.52 -4.34 13.47
C THR A 87 -2.06 -4.13 13.88
N LEU A 88 -1.52 -2.91 13.75
CA LEU A 88 -0.16 -2.59 14.22
C LEU A 88 -0.01 -2.82 15.72
N ALA A 89 -0.98 -2.35 16.52
CA ALA A 89 -0.95 -2.52 17.99
C ALA A 89 -0.99 -3.98 18.42
N ALA A 90 -1.71 -4.83 17.68
CA ALA A 90 -1.79 -6.27 17.95
C ALA A 90 -0.58 -7.06 17.43
N CYS A 91 0.21 -6.50 16.52
CA CYS A 91 1.35 -7.16 15.89
C CYS A 91 2.47 -7.42 16.92
N LYS A 92 2.67 -8.68 17.29
CA LYS A 92 3.62 -9.09 18.35
C LYS A 92 5.05 -8.57 18.13
N PRO A 93 5.67 -8.70 16.93
CA PRO A 93 7.01 -8.18 16.66
C PRO A 93 7.15 -6.67 16.86
N LEU A 94 6.06 -5.91 16.68
CA LEU A 94 6.07 -4.46 16.77
C LEU A 94 5.87 -3.91 18.19
N LYS A 95 5.43 -4.72 19.16
CA LYS A 95 5.11 -4.26 20.52
C LYS A 95 6.23 -3.46 21.20
N ALA A 96 7.49 -3.84 20.98
CA ALA A 96 8.64 -3.13 21.55
C ALA A 96 9.03 -1.88 20.75
N LYS A 97 8.63 -1.77 19.48
CA LYS A 97 8.97 -0.68 18.57
C LYS A 97 7.93 0.45 18.56
N LEU A 98 6.70 0.13 18.94
CA LEU A 98 5.57 1.05 18.90
C LEU A 98 5.55 1.97 20.13
N PRO A 99 5.16 3.24 19.96
CA PRO A 99 5.09 4.17 21.07
C PRO A 99 3.94 3.82 22.02
N LYS A 100 4.22 3.81 23.33
CA LYS A 100 3.22 3.60 24.40
C LYS A 100 2.37 4.86 24.66
N GLN A 101 2.86 6.02 24.26
CA GLN A 101 2.22 7.31 24.49
C GLN A 101 1.07 7.54 23.50
N ARG A 102 -0.15 7.78 24.01
CA ARG A 102 -1.34 8.07 23.18
C ARG A 102 -1.14 9.24 22.20
N GLY A 103 -0.44 10.29 22.58
CA GLY A 103 -0.18 11.46 21.73
C GLY A 103 0.69 11.17 20.47
N LYS A 104 1.31 10.01 20.39
CA LYS A 104 2.05 9.55 19.19
C LYS A 104 1.15 8.87 18.17
N TRP A 105 -0.03 8.41 18.57
CA TRP A 105 -1.06 7.83 17.73
C TRP A 105 -2.08 8.91 17.39
N ARG A 106 -1.97 9.46 16.19
CA ARG A 106 -2.88 10.49 15.69
C ARG A 106 -3.76 9.88 14.59
N LYS A 107 -4.87 10.55 14.27
CA LYS A 107 -5.81 10.07 13.25
C LYS A 107 -5.14 9.80 11.89
N MET A 108 -4.22 10.68 11.49
CA MET A 108 -3.55 10.64 10.19
C MET A 108 -2.04 10.41 10.30
N GLU A 109 -1.54 10.04 11.48
CA GLU A 109 -0.10 9.90 11.67
C GLU A 109 0.23 9.03 12.88
N LEU A 110 1.17 8.12 12.71
CA LEU A 110 1.82 7.41 13.80
C LEU A 110 3.27 7.88 13.91
N ILE A 111 3.60 8.53 15.03
CA ILE A 111 4.92 9.13 15.25
C ILE A 111 5.86 8.11 15.86
N ILE A 112 6.69 7.51 15.04
CA ILE A 112 7.77 6.61 15.45
C ILE A 112 9.10 7.24 15.05
N PRO A 113 10.11 7.30 15.94
CA PRO A 113 11.42 7.80 15.56
C PRO A 113 11.99 7.08 14.33
N ARG A 114 12.45 7.84 13.34
CA ARG A 114 13.02 7.37 12.07
C ARG A 114 12.05 6.65 11.12
N SER A 115 10.85 6.25 11.56
CA SER A 115 9.88 5.49 10.77
C SER A 115 8.44 5.97 10.97
N PRO A 116 8.14 7.27 10.89
CA PRO A 116 6.77 7.75 11.01
C PRO A 116 5.93 7.21 9.87
N ILE A 117 4.67 6.90 10.18
CA ILE A 117 3.65 6.57 9.18
C ILE A 117 2.74 7.79 9.05
N HIS A 118 2.60 8.28 7.84
CA HIS A 118 1.70 9.37 7.49
C HIS A 118 0.59 8.86 6.58
N LEU A 119 -0.60 9.39 6.78
CA LEU A 119 -1.76 9.09 5.94
C LEU A 119 -2.21 10.36 5.24
N THR A 120 -2.71 10.24 4.01
CA THR A 120 -3.32 11.37 3.30
C THR A 120 -4.24 10.87 2.18
N GLY A 121 -5.25 11.65 1.85
CA GLY A 121 -5.93 11.48 0.56
C GLY A 121 -5.02 11.88 -0.61
N ALA A 122 -5.37 11.45 -1.80
CA ALA A 122 -4.59 11.68 -3.03
C ALA A 122 -4.68 13.14 -3.53
N ASN A 123 -4.47 14.11 -2.64
CA ASN A 123 -4.37 15.52 -3.00
C ASN A 123 -2.91 15.97 -3.09
N VAL A 124 -2.62 16.89 -4.01
CA VAL A 124 -1.25 17.35 -4.32
C VAL A 124 -0.55 17.92 -3.08
N SER A 125 -1.25 18.68 -2.23
CA SER A 125 -0.67 19.28 -1.02
C SER A 125 -0.23 18.24 0.01
N GLY A 126 -1.05 17.23 0.26
CA GLY A 126 -0.72 16.11 1.16
C GLY A 126 0.46 15.30 0.66
N LEU A 127 0.56 15.14 -0.66
CA LEU A 127 1.65 14.40 -1.30
C LEU A 127 2.99 15.16 -1.31
N GLN A 128 3.01 16.49 -1.12
CA GLN A 128 4.21 17.30 -1.37
C GLN A 128 5.15 17.51 -0.16
N SER A 129 4.71 17.33 1.07
CA SER A 129 5.37 17.92 2.24
C SER A 129 6.38 17.02 2.98
N LYS A 130 6.52 15.73 2.65
CA LYS A 130 7.29 14.78 3.49
C LYS A 130 8.34 14.00 2.71
N SER A 131 9.51 13.78 3.32
CA SER A 131 10.52 12.86 2.79
C SER A 131 10.13 11.43 3.18
N ILE A 132 9.80 10.60 2.22
CA ILE A 132 9.33 9.24 2.41
C ILE A 132 10.31 8.22 1.82
N ARG A 133 10.33 7.04 2.40
CA ARG A 133 11.01 5.86 1.88
C ARG A 133 10.02 4.88 1.27
N TRP A 134 8.87 4.71 1.92
CA TRP A 134 7.82 3.83 1.48
C TRP A 134 6.58 4.65 1.09
N ALA A 135 6.08 4.42 -0.10
CA ALA A 135 4.81 4.94 -0.57
C ALA A 135 3.85 3.79 -0.82
N ILE A 136 2.67 3.82 -0.22
CA ILE A 136 1.59 2.88 -0.51
C ILE A 136 0.40 3.70 -1.02
N ALA A 137 -0.07 3.38 -2.21
CA ALA A 137 -1.23 4.02 -2.83
C ALA A 137 -2.36 3.00 -2.96
N ASP A 138 -3.42 3.17 -2.18
CA ASP A 138 -4.63 2.35 -2.26
C ASP A 138 -5.65 3.00 -3.17
N GLU A 139 -6.34 2.18 -3.98
CA GLU A 139 -7.28 2.60 -5.02
C GLU A 139 -6.68 3.66 -5.98
N ALA A 140 -5.41 3.45 -6.37
CA ALA A 140 -4.61 4.42 -7.12
C ALA A 140 -5.20 4.77 -8.50
N TRP A 141 -6.03 3.91 -9.09
CA TRP A 141 -6.78 4.15 -10.33
C TRP A 141 -7.79 5.28 -10.23
N MET A 142 -8.26 5.59 -9.00
CA MET A 142 -9.20 6.69 -8.73
C MET A 142 -8.50 8.04 -8.50
N PHE A 143 -7.18 8.07 -8.50
CA PHE A 143 -6.45 9.31 -8.24
C PHE A 143 -6.58 10.27 -9.42
N LYS A 144 -6.60 11.56 -9.12
CA LYS A 144 -6.56 12.59 -10.18
C LYS A 144 -5.27 12.44 -10.99
N LYS A 145 -5.38 12.64 -12.30
CA LYS A 145 -4.25 12.59 -13.23
C LYS A 145 -3.05 13.39 -12.71
N GLY A 146 -1.88 12.79 -12.74
CA GLY A 146 -0.63 13.35 -12.23
C GLY A 146 -0.37 13.11 -10.74
N SER A 147 -1.37 12.71 -9.93
CA SER A 147 -1.19 12.53 -8.49
C SER A 147 -0.25 11.37 -8.16
N LEU A 148 -0.37 10.25 -8.85
CA LEU A 148 0.54 9.11 -8.67
C LEU A 148 1.97 9.48 -9.05
N GLY A 149 2.16 10.22 -10.14
CA GLY A 149 3.46 10.74 -10.55
C GLY A 149 4.08 11.66 -9.48
N HIS A 150 3.29 12.51 -8.83
CA HIS A 150 3.74 13.35 -7.72
C HIS A 150 4.19 12.50 -6.52
N LEU A 151 3.48 11.44 -6.18
CA LEU A 151 3.84 10.50 -5.12
C LEU A 151 5.18 9.82 -5.44
N LEU A 152 5.34 9.28 -6.66
CA LEU A 152 6.56 8.58 -7.08
C LEU A 152 7.79 9.50 -7.10
N LYS A 153 7.65 10.77 -7.50
CA LYS A 153 8.75 11.75 -7.44
C LYS A 153 9.33 11.94 -6.03
N ARG A 154 8.57 11.65 -4.97
CA ARG A 154 9.04 11.73 -3.58
C ARG A 154 10.11 10.69 -3.27
N LEU A 155 10.01 9.53 -3.90
CA LEU A 155 10.95 8.43 -3.70
C LEU A 155 12.32 8.71 -4.32
N HIS A 156 12.42 9.60 -5.31
CA HIS A 156 13.68 9.91 -5.98
C HIS A 156 14.73 10.52 -5.06
N ARG A 157 14.33 11.12 -3.94
CA ARG A 157 15.26 11.64 -2.94
C ARG A 157 15.95 10.56 -2.11
N ARG A 158 15.51 9.30 -2.25
CA ARG A 158 16.07 8.15 -1.54
C ARG A 158 16.43 7.06 -2.53
N TRP A 159 17.68 6.65 -2.53
CA TRP A 159 18.17 5.57 -3.40
C TRP A 159 17.40 4.25 -3.17
N ASN A 160 16.92 4.02 -1.93
CA ASN A 160 16.13 2.85 -1.51
C ASN A 160 14.63 3.16 -1.35
N GLY A 161 14.13 4.22 -2.00
CA GLY A 161 12.72 4.56 -1.99
C GLY A 161 11.89 3.57 -2.80
N ARG A 162 10.75 3.12 -2.27
CA ARG A 162 9.90 2.09 -2.88
C ARG A 162 8.43 2.47 -2.83
N ALA A 163 7.68 2.07 -3.84
CA ALA A 163 6.23 2.26 -3.91
C ALA A 163 5.50 0.96 -4.17
N VAL A 164 4.32 0.87 -3.56
CA VAL A 164 3.30 -0.15 -3.86
C VAL A 164 2.04 0.60 -4.24
N ALA A 165 1.57 0.44 -5.46
CA ALA A 165 0.31 0.98 -5.92
C ALA A 165 -0.68 -0.17 -6.14
N LEU A 166 -1.86 -0.02 -5.56
CA LEU A 166 -2.93 -1.00 -5.65
C LEU A 166 -4.16 -0.35 -6.27
N GLY A 167 -4.89 -1.12 -7.04
CA GLY A 167 -6.12 -0.66 -7.67
C GLY A 167 -6.89 -1.78 -8.32
N GLN A 168 -8.03 -1.40 -8.86
CA GLN A 168 -8.77 -2.25 -9.79
C GLN A 168 -8.24 -2.01 -11.21
N ALA A 169 -8.60 -2.88 -12.14
CA ALA A 169 -8.33 -2.63 -13.55
C ALA A 169 -9.09 -1.38 -14.00
N GLY A 170 -8.36 -0.38 -14.45
CA GLY A 170 -8.92 0.80 -15.11
C GLY A 170 -9.14 0.57 -16.61
N PHE A 171 -9.57 1.60 -17.31
CA PHE A 171 -9.70 1.57 -18.76
C PHE A 171 -8.39 1.97 -19.42
N ILE A 172 -7.98 1.20 -20.42
CA ILE A 172 -6.97 1.60 -21.40
C ILE A 172 -7.72 1.84 -22.71
N GLU A 173 -7.57 3.04 -23.24
CA GLU A 173 -8.03 3.37 -24.59
C GLU A 173 -6.83 3.51 -25.50
N HIS A 174 -6.90 2.91 -26.68
CA HIS A 174 -5.96 3.16 -27.77
C HIS A 174 -6.49 4.34 -28.57
N ALA A 175 -5.78 5.46 -28.52
CA ALA A 175 -6.10 6.59 -29.37
C ALA A 175 -5.81 6.25 -30.85
N GLU A 176 -6.35 7.00 -31.80
CA GLU A 176 -6.21 6.79 -33.26
C GLU A 176 -4.74 6.76 -33.73
N ASN A 177 -3.81 7.27 -32.96
CA ASN A 177 -2.36 7.30 -33.20
C ASN A 177 -1.59 6.18 -32.49
N ASP A 178 -2.24 5.10 -32.05
CA ASP A 178 -1.68 4.02 -31.22
C ASP A 178 -1.15 4.46 -29.85
N GLU A 179 -1.41 5.68 -29.42
CA GLU A 179 -1.08 6.14 -28.08
C GLU A 179 -1.99 5.50 -27.04
N VAL A 180 -1.41 4.91 -25.99
CA VAL A 180 -2.16 4.33 -24.88
C VAL A 180 -2.58 5.44 -23.92
N VAL A 181 -3.88 5.65 -23.77
CA VAL A 181 -4.47 6.64 -22.88
C VAL A 181 -5.19 5.94 -21.74
N GLY A 182 -5.00 6.42 -20.51
CA GLY A 182 -5.63 5.85 -19.33
C GLY A 182 -5.37 6.67 -18.08
N ASP A 183 -5.81 6.17 -16.94
CA ASP A 183 -5.41 6.72 -15.65
C ASP A 183 -3.94 6.41 -15.34
N ASP A 184 -3.33 7.20 -14.44
CA ASP A 184 -1.90 7.08 -14.10
C ASP A 184 -1.51 5.66 -13.61
N PHE A 185 -2.40 4.99 -12.88
CA PHE A 185 -2.15 3.66 -12.33
C PHE A 185 -2.16 2.60 -13.42
N THR A 186 -3.15 2.63 -14.30
CA THR A 186 -3.29 1.67 -15.40
C THR A 186 -2.13 1.82 -16.39
N LEU A 187 -1.74 3.05 -16.73
CA LEU A 187 -0.56 3.32 -17.55
C LEU A 187 0.74 2.81 -16.92
N LEU A 188 0.91 3.04 -15.62
CA LEU A 188 2.08 2.56 -14.88
C LEU A 188 2.13 1.02 -14.83
N HIS A 189 0.98 0.38 -14.61
CA HIS A 189 0.86 -1.09 -14.65
C HIS A 189 1.21 -1.63 -16.04
N HIS A 190 0.70 -1.00 -17.10
CA HIS A 190 0.96 -1.42 -18.48
C HIS A 190 2.44 -1.30 -18.88
N GLN A 191 3.17 -0.34 -18.33
CA GLN A 191 4.61 -0.14 -18.59
C GLN A 191 5.50 -1.13 -17.82
N GLY A 192 4.96 -1.84 -16.84
CA GLY A 192 5.70 -2.78 -16.00
C GLY A 192 5.79 -4.18 -16.60
N GLU A 193 6.53 -5.05 -15.92
CA GLU A 193 6.51 -6.48 -16.18
C GLU A 193 5.14 -7.03 -15.78
N GLN A 194 4.44 -7.64 -16.75
CA GLN A 194 3.10 -8.17 -16.55
C GLN A 194 3.17 -9.58 -15.98
N ARG A 195 2.75 -9.76 -14.71
CA ARG A 195 2.61 -11.06 -14.07
C ARG A 195 1.15 -11.29 -13.71
N VAL A 196 0.63 -12.48 -14.00
CA VAL A 196 -0.75 -12.85 -13.73
C VAL A 196 -0.77 -14.06 -12.82
N TRP A 197 -1.52 -13.96 -11.73
CA TRP A 197 -1.78 -15.11 -10.89
C TRP A 197 -2.84 -16.00 -11.52
N CYS A 198 -2.50 -17.29 -11.69
CA CYS A 198 -3.37 -18.30 -12.26
C CYS A 198 -3.62 -19.42 -11.25
N PHE A 199 -4.77 -20.04 -11.35
CA PHE A 199 -5.12 -21.27 -10.64
C PHE A 199 -5.67 -22.28 -11.60
N GLU A 200 -5.49 -23.56 -11.30
CA GLU A 200 -6.10 -24.63 -12.09
C GLU A 200 -7.61 -24.58 -11.88
N CYS A 201 -8.36 -24.56 -12.99
CA CYS A 201 -9.81 -24.65 -12.92
C CYS A 201 -10.18 -26.05 -12.39
N PRO A 202 -10.95 -26.16 -11.32
CA PRO A 202 -11.43 -27.48 -10.91
C PRO A 202 -12.32 -28.06 -12.03
N SER A 203 -11.86 -29.17 -12.62
CA SER A 203 -12.57 -29.94 -13.65
C SER A 203 -13.76 -30.66 -13.05
#